data_2043297c365ab14fc1e01abeba5de659
#
_entry.id   2043297c365ab14fc1e01abeba5de659
#
_cell.length_a   1.000
_cell.length_b   1.000
_cell.length_c   1.000
_cell.angle_alpha   90.00
_cell.angle_beta   90.00
_cell.angle_gamma   90.00
#
_symmetry.space_group_name_H-M   'P 1'
#
loop_
_entity.id
_entity.type
_entity.pdbx_description
1 polymer ?
#
loop_
_entity_poly.entity_id
_entity_poly.type
_entity_poly.pdbx_seq_one_letter_code
_entity_poly.pdbx_strand_id
1 'polypeptide(L)'
;MNQLLNISEQKARLTMSSREIASLINKNHSDLCRSIERLMAKGVIKGYQPMAYTHPQNGQTYYEYHLEKRDCLIVVAQNCP
;
A
#
# COMPACT_ATOMS: atom_id res chain seq x y z
N MET A 1 -30.74 -3.03 -3.99
CA MET A 1 -30.40 -2.19 -4.65
C MET A 1 -29.02 -1.78 -4.63
N ASN A 2 -28.50 -1.38 -3.62
CA ASN A 2 -27.18 -0.88 -3.58
C ASN A 2 -26.14 -1.85 -3.12
N GLN A 3 -26.49 -3.14 -3.03
CA GLN A 3 -25.52 -4.09 -2.50
C GLN A 3 -24.30 -4.26 -3.36
N LEU A 4 -24.46 -4.20 -4.69
CA LEU A 4 -23.32 -4.29 -5.58
C LEU A 4 -22.38 -3.10 -5.40
N LEU A 5 -22.95 -1.91 -5.25
CA LEU A 5 -22.14 -0.73 -5.00
C LEU A 5 -21.44 -0.82 -3.67
N ASN A 6 -22.14 -1.32 -2.65
CA ASN A 6 -21.54 -1.48 -1.33
C ASN A 6 -20.38 -2.45 -1.36
N ILE A 7 -20.52 -3.54 -2.10
CA ILE A 7 -19.45 -4.52 -2.22
C ILE A 7 -18.24 -3.90 -2.92
N SER A 8 -18.48 -3.11 -3.97
CA SER A 8 -17.39 -2.43 -4.67
C SER A 8 -16.68 -1.46 -3.75
N GLU A 9 -17.44 -0.70 -2.96
CA GLU A 9 -16.83 0.23 -2.02
C GLU A 9 -16.03 -0.49 -0.97
N GLN A 10 -16.55 -1.61 -0.47
CA GLN A 10 -15.83 -2.38 0.52
C GLN A 10 -14.54 -2.95 -0.04
N LYS A 11 -14.57 -3.40 -1.29
CA LYS A 11 -13.37 -3.88 -1.93
C LYS A 11 -12.31 -2.78 -2.03
N ALA A 12 -12.73 -1.58 -2.40
CA ALA A 12 -11.81 -0.46 -2.48
C ALA A 12 -11.24 -0.11 -1.11
N ARG A 13 -12.03 -0.29 -0.04
CA ARG A 13 -11.58 -0.01 1.31
C ARG A 13 -10.73 -1.10 1.91
N LEU A 14 -10.64 -2.27 1.23
CA LEU A 14 -9.80 -3.36 1.72
C LEU A 14 -8.36 -3.21 1.29
N THR A 15 -7.99 -2.06 0.78
CA THR A 15 -6.60 -1.76 0.51
C THR A 15 -6.00 -0.98 1.67
N MET A 16 -4.70 -1.05 1.78
CA MET A 16 -3.96 -0.31 2.78
C MET A 16 -2.81 0.40 2.09
N SER A 17 -2.60 1.67 2.45
CA SER A 17 -1.53 2.42 1.81
C SER A 17 -0.17 2.02 2.36
N SER A 18 0.85 2.17 1.54
CA SER A 18 2.22 1.89 1.96
C SER A 18 2.64 2.77 3.14
N ARG A 19 2.09 3.99 3.23
CA ARG A 19 2.36 4.86 4.37
C ARG A 19 1.80 4.29 5.66
N GLU A 20 0.58 3.76 5.61
CA GLU A 20 -0.03 3.13 6.77
C GLU A 20 0.75 1.90 7.20
N ILE A 21 1.16 1.08 6.24
CA ILE A 21 1.95 -0.11 6.53
C ILE A 21 3.26 0.29 7.20
N ALA A 22 3.96 1.27 6.63
CA ALA A 22 5.23 1.71 7.19
C ALA A 22 5.07 2.21 8.63
N SER A 23 4.00 2.93 8.89
CA SER A 23 3.70 3.43 10.22
C SER A 23 3.46 2.27 11.20
N LEU A 24 2.68 1.29 10.78
CA LEU A 24 2.35 0.15 11.64
C LEU A 24 3.57 -0.67 12.03
N ILE A 25 4.50 -0.88 11.12
CA ILE A 25 5.68 -1.70 11.39
C ILE A 25 6.90 -0.84 11.75
N ASN A 26 6.68 0.46 11.92
CA ASN A 26 7.71 1.40 12.34
C ASN A 26 8.91 1.38 11.40
N LYS A 27 8.64 1.47 10.10
CA LYS A 27 9.66 1.43 9.08
C LYS A 27 9.58 2.71 8.23
N ASN A 28 10.71 3.13 7.69
CA ASN A 28 10.78 4.28 6.82
C ASN A 28 9.98 4.00 5.54
N HIS A 29 9.12 4.95 5.13
CA HIS A 29 8.24 4.74 3.98
C HIS A 29 9.01 4.50 2.69
N SER A 30 10.10 5.23 2.46
CA SER A 30 10.86 5.03 1.23
C SER A 30 11.53 3.66 1.18
N ASP A 31 11.97 3.15 2.33
CA ASP A 31 12.53 1.80 2.39
C ASP A 31 11.45 0.76 2.14
N LEU A 32 10.26 0.98 2.68
CA LEU A 32 9.14 0.07 2.45
C LEU A 32 8.75 0.07 0.98
N CYS A 33 8.72 1.22 0.33
CA CYS A 33 8.39 1.28 -1.10
C CYS A 33 9.41 0.52 -1.93
N ARG A 34 10.68 0.59 -1.59
CA ARG A 34 11.69 -0.19 -2.30
C ARG A 34 11.47 -1.69 -2.12
N SER A 35 11.05 -2.11 -0.93
CA SER A 35 10.73 -3.50 -0.69
C SER A 35 9.52 -3.94 -1.53
N ILE A 36 8.49 -3.09 -1.58
CA ILE A 36 7.31 -3.37 -2.39
C ILE A 36 7.70 -3.53 -3.86
N GLU A 37 8.54 -2.63 -4.36
CA GLU A 37 8.96 -2.67 -5.76
C GLU A 37 9.75 -3.93 -6.07
N ARG A 38 10.59 -4.38 -5.14
CA ARG A 38 11.32 -5.65 -5.32
C ARG A 38 10.36 -6.84 -5.35
N LEU A 39 9.35 -6.84 -4.50
CA LEU A 39 8.38 -7.93 -4.48
C LEU A 39 7.52 -7.93 -5.74
N MET A 40 7.18 -6.76 -6.27
CA MET A 40 6.48 -6.66 -7.55
C MET A 40 7.35 -7.20 -8.68
N ALA A 41 8.62 -6.83 -8.70
CA ALA A 41 9.53 -7.28 -9.75
C ALA A 41 9.71 -8.78 -9.74
N LYS A 42 9.66 -9.40 -8.57
CA LYS A 42 9.78 -10.85 -8.44
C LYS A 42 8.46 -11.59 -8.68
N GLY A 43 7.37 -10.87 -8.87
CA GLY A 43 6.07 -11.49 -9.06
C GLY A 43 5.47 -12.06 -7.80
N VAL A 44 5.98 -11.72 -6.63
CA VAL A 44 5.48 -12.21 -5.35
C VAL A 44 4.15 -11.54 -4.99
N ILE A 45 4.01 -10.27 -5.34
CA ILE A 45 2.77 -9.53 -5.17
C ILE A 45 2.36 -8.96 -6.52
N LYS A 46 1.11 -8.48 -6.60
CA LYS A 46 0.60 -7.87 -7.82
C LYS A 46 1.38 -6.62 -8.18
N GLY A 47 1.31 -6.21 -9.44
CA GLY A 47 1.87 -4.95 -9.86
C GLY A 47 0.93 -3.82 -9.51
N TYR A 48 1.40 -2.87 -8.71
CA TYR A 48 0.64 -1.71 -8.32
C TYR A 48 1.24 -0.47 -8.93
N GLN A 49 0.38 0.50 -9.27
CA GLN A 49 0.83 1.79 -9.76
C GLN A 49 0.94 2.74 -8.57
N PRO A 50 2.01 3.54 -8.51
CA PRO A 50 2.10 4.53 -7.44
C PRO A 50 1.02 5.60 -7.60
N MET A 51 0.44 6.01 -6.49
CA MET A 51 -0.59 7.03 -6.46
C MET A 51 -0.05 8.26 -5.75
N ALA A 52 -0.30 9.43 -6.35
CA ALA A 52 0.18 10.67 -5.79
C ALA A 52 -0.63 11.08 -4.57
N TYR A 53 0.04 11.64 -3.59
CA TYR A 53 -0.62 12.28 -2.47
C TYR A 53 0.14 13.56 -2.11
N THR A 54 -0.57 14.51 -1.49
CA THR A 54 0.03 15.75 -1.06
C THR A 54 0.33 15.66 0.43
N HIS A 55 1.59 15.89 0.79
CA HIS A 55 2.00 15.80 2.19
C HIS A 55 1.39 16.97 2.96
N PRO A 56 0.69 16.69 4.07
CA PRO A 56 -0.04 17.76 4.78
C PRO A 56 0.86 18.82 5.41
N GLN A 57 2.10 18.51 5.72
CA GLN A 57 2.97 19.44 6.40
C GLN A 57 3.75 20.34 5.47
N ASN A 58 4.21 19.84 4.33
CA ASN A 58 5.05 20.65 3.45
C ASN A 58 4.43 20.93 2.08
N GLY A 59 3.24 20.38 1.80
CA GLY A 59 2.53 20.63 0.55
C GLY A 59 3.15 20.01 -0.67
N GLN A 60 4.19 19.20 -0.52
CA GLN A 60 4.84 18.56 -1.66
C GLN A 60 4.10 17.28 -2.04
N THR A 61 4.24 16.91 -3.31
CA THR A 61 3.60 15.71 -3.85
C THR A 61 4.56 14.55 -3.76
N TYR A 62 4.09 13.46 -3.16
CA TYR A 62 4.83 12.21 -3.05
C TYR A 62 3.95 11.10 -3.58
N TYR A 63 4.46 9.88 -3.60
CA TYR A 63 3.75 8.73 -4.13
C TYR A 63 3.66 7.62 -3.09
N GLU A 64 2.58 6.86 -3.16
CA GLU A 64 2.36 5.74 -2.27
C GLU A 64 1.70 4.61 -3.06
N TYR A 65 1.75 3.40 -2.52
CA TYR A 65 1.08 2.25 -3.10
C TYR A 65 -0.12 1.88 -2.24
N HIS A 66 -1.17 1.40 -2.88
CA HIS A 66 -2.35 0.90 -2.17
C HIS A 66 -2.44 -0.60 -2.43
N LEU A 67 -2.21 -1.40 -1.40
CA LEU A 67 -2.08 -2.84 -1.53
C LEU A 67 -3.33 -3.54 -1.02
N GLU A 68 -3.70 -4.61 -1.72
CA GLU A 68 -4.76 -5.48 -1.25
C GLU A 68 -4.29 -6.26 -0.02
N LYS A 69 -5.25 -6.77 0.74
CA LYS A 69 -4.96 -7.38 2.02
C LYS A 69 -3.91 -8.48 1.93
N ARG A 70 -4.04 -9.38 0.96
CA ARG A 70 -3.09 -10.48 0.80
C ARG A 70 -1.67 -9.97 0.61
N ASP A 71 -1.51 -9.00 -0.28
CA ASP A 71 -0.18 -8.46 -0.57
C ASP A 71 0.35 -7.63 0.57
N CYS A 72 -0.54 -6.93 1.28
CA CYS A 72 -0.17 -6.21 2.48
C CYS A 72 0.44 -7.15 3.52
N LEU A 73 -0.18 -8.31 3.74
CA LEU A 73 0.34 -9.29 4.69
C LEU A 73 1.70 -9.82 4.28
N ILE A 74 1.90 -10.02 2.97
CA ILE A 74 3.19 -10.47 2.46
C ILE A 74 4.26 -9.41 2.72
N VAL A 75 3.94 -8.15 2.43
CA VAL A 75 4.89 -7.05 2.64
C VAL A 75 5.24 -6.94 4.12
N VAL A 76 4.25 -7.03 5.00
CA VAL A 76 4.51 -6.97 6.44
C VAL A 76 5.42 -8.12 6.86
N ALA A 77 5.13 -9.33 6.40
CA ALA A 77 5.93 -10.51 6.77
C ALA A 77 7.37 -10.37 6.30
N GLN A 78 7.59 -9.79 5.14
CA GLN A 78 8.94 -9.62 4.59
C GLN A 78 9.73 -8.52 5.29
N ASN A 79 9.05 -7.59 5.95
CA ASN A 79 9.69 -6.42 6.53
C ASN A 79 9.67 -6.39 8.06
N CYS A 80 9.06 -7.36 8.68
CA CYS A 80 9.11 -7.50 10.14
C CYS A 80 10.15 -8.53 10.52
N PRO A 81 11.00 -8.20 11.49
CA PRO A 81 11.99 -9.17 11.96
C PRO A 81 11.36 -10.35 12.69
#